data_a7acc1157dda24f583ead64f1b66a6fd
#
_entry.id   a7acc1157dda24f583ead64f1b66a6fd
#
_cell.length_a   1.000
_cell.length_b   1.000
_cell.length_c   1.000
_cell.angle_alpha   90.00
_cell.angle_beta   90.00
_cell.angle_gamma   90.00
#
_symmetry.space_group_name_H-M   'P 1'
#
loop_
_entity.id
_entity.type
_entity.pdbx_description
1 polymer ?
#
loop_
_entity_poly.entity_id
_entity_poly.type
_entity_poly.pdbx_seq_one_letter_code
_entity_poly.pdbx_strand_id
1 'polypeptide(L)'
;LGLIGAGIQASRTPGMHELEGDALGLRILYRLIDLERLGLGPEALPELLVAAERMGFAGLNVTHPCKQAVVAHLDELAPEAVALGAVNTVVLREGRRIGHNTDAWGFREALVRGLPGASLERVVQLGAGGAGAAVAHALLDLDVGELLLHDVVRDRAEALAARLATHGGAGRILVAPDLGRALETASGLVNATPVGMAAYPGLPLPAALLRPDLWVADIVYFPLETELLRTARAIGCRTLDGAGMAVFQAVRAFELFTGRTPDAERMRRHFERLGNG
;
A
#
# COMPACT_ATOMS: atom_id res chain seq x y z
N LEU A 1 -16.93 11.50 1.63
CA LEU A 1 -15.93 10.45 1.72
C LEU A 1 -15.42 10.29 3.16
N GLY A 2 -14.74 9.18 3.45
CA GLY A 2 -14.12 8.99 4.75
C GLY A 2 -12.96 7.98 4.75
N LEU A 3 -12.23 7.94 5.88
CA LEU A 3 -11.22 6.93 6.20
C LEU A 3 -11.58 6.28 7.53
N ILE A 4 -11.67 4.95 7.54
CA ILE A 4 -11.86 4.14 8.76
C ILE A 4 -10.55 3.45 9.12
N GLY A 5 -10.11 3.57 10.37
CA GLY A 5 -8.92 2.89 10.89
C GLY A 5 -8.59 3.37 12.31
N ALA A 6 -7.50 2.88 12.89
CA ALA A 6 -7.01 3.29 14.20
C ALA A 6 -5.78 4.19 14.09
N GLY A 7 -5.71 5.25 14.91
CA GLY A 7 -4.56 6.15 14.98
C GLY A 7 -4.34 6.97 13.69
N ILE A 8 -5.41 7.36 13.00
CA ILE A 8 -5.36 7.92 11.65
C ILE A 8 -5.34 9.45 11.58
N GLN A 9 -5.17 10.15 12.70
CA GLN A 9 -5.29 11.62 12.75
C GLN A 9 -4.24 12.36 11.91
N ALA A 10 -3.06 11.78 11.71
CA ALA A 10 -1.99 12.34 10.88
C ALA A 10 -2.12 11.99 9.39
N SER A 11 -3.22 11.35 8.96
CA SER A 11 -3.42 10.96 7.57
C SER A 11 -3.53 12.17 6.65
N ARG A 12 -2.77 12.15 5.56
CA ARG A 12 -2.83 13.18 4.50
C ARG A 12 -3.93 12.92 3.47
N THR A 13 -4.59 11.77 3.54
CA THR A 13 -5.62 11.34 2.60
C THR A 13 -6.78 12.34 2.49
N PRO A 14 -7.33 12.90 3.59
CA PRO A 14 -8.39 13.91 3.50
C PRO A 14 -8.00 15.10 2.63
N GLY A 15 -6.87 15.73 2.95
CA GLY A 15 -6.42 16.91 2.21
C GLY A 15 -6.12 16.63 0.74
N MET A 16 -5.55 15.46 0.39
CA MET A 16 -5.35 15.09 -1.01
C MET A 16 -6.67 15.02 -1.78
N HIS A 17 -7.69 14.35 -1.21
CA HIS A 17 -8.99 14.21 -1.87
C HIS A 17 -9.77 15.53 -1.94
N GLU A 18 -9.78 16.33 -0.88
CA GLU A 18 -10.50 17.61 -0.85
C GLU A 18 -9.90 18.62 -1.81
N LEU A 19 -8.56 18.79 -1.81
CA LEU A 19 -7.86 19.71 -2.71
C LEU A 19 -7.95 19.30 -4.18
N GLU A 20 -7.92 18.01 -4.46
CA GLU A 20 -8.13 17.51 -5.82
C GLU A 20 -9.58 17.68 -6.26
N GLY A 21 -10.54 17.46 -5.35
CA GLY A 21 -11.95 17.75 -5.58
C GLY A 21 -12.17 19.21 -5.97
N ASP A 22 -11.65 20.14 -5.19
CA ASP A 22 -11.75 21.58 -5.48
C ASP A 22 -11.19 21.93 -6.86
N ALA A 23 -10.03 21.34 -7.23
CA ALA A 23 -9.42 21.55 -8.53
C ALA A 23 -10.25 21.02 -9.71
N LEU A 24 -11.11 20.03 -9.46
CA LEU A 24 -12.01 19.43 -10.47
C LEU A 24 -13.45 19.97 -10.37
N GLY A 25 -13.70 21.01 -9.54
CA GLY A 25 -15.02 21.60 -9.34
C GLY A 25 -15.98 20.70 -8.52
N LEU A 26 -15.44 19.76 -7.76
CA LEU A 26 -16.20 18.88 -6.87
C LEU A 26 -16.08 19.37 -5.41
N ARG A 27 -17.20 19.47 -4.71
CA ARG A 27 -17.23 19.73 -3.27
C ARG A 27 -17.07 18.41 -2.51
N ILE A 28 -15.85 18.05 -2.14
CA ILE A 28 -15.57 16.84 -1.35
C ILE A 28 -15.45 17.22 0.12
N LEU A 29 -16.19 16.53 0.98
CA LEU A 29 -15.99 16.49 2.42
C LEU A 29 -15.40 15.13 2.78
N TYR A 30 -14.30 15.13 3.53
CA TYR A 30 -13.60 13.89 3.90
C TYR A 30 -13.49 13.77 5.43
N ARG A 31 -14.06 12.72 6.02
CA ARG A 31 -14.07 12.50 7.47
C ARG A 31 -13.15 11.39 7.89
N LEU A 32 -12.40 11.62 8.97
CA LEU A 32 -11.68 10.58 9.69
C LEU A 32 -12.61 9.89 10.69
N ILE A 33 -12.78 8.59 10.57
CA ILE A 33 -13.51 7.72 11.48
C ILE A 33 -12.44 6.90 12.23
N ASP A 34 -11.86 7.54 13.24
CA ASP A 34 -10.73 7.01 14.00
C ASP A 34 -11.23 6.12 15.13
N LEU A 35 -11.07 4.81 14.96
CA LEU A 35 -11.54 3.82 15.92
C LEU A 35 -10.89 3.99 17.29
N GLU A 36 -9.61 4.35 17.34
CA GLU A 36 -8.92 4.58 18.61
C GLU A 36 -9.55 5.73 19.40
N ARG A 37 -9.87 6.83 18.73
CA ARG A 37 -10.56 7.98 19.36
C ARG A 37 -11.99 7.69 19.78
N LEU A 38 -12.65 6.79 19.06
CA LEU A 38 -14.01 6.37 19.37
C LEU A 38 -14.09 5.28 20.44
N GLY A 39 -12.94 4.69 20.83
CA GLY A 39 -12.90 3.54 21.73
C GLY A 39 -13.54 2.29 21.12
N LEU A 40 -13.45 2.13 19.79
CA LEU A 40 -14.04 1.06 19.01
C LEU A 40 -12.94 0.17 18.39
N GLY A 41 -13.31 -1.06 18.05
CA GLY A 41 -12.50 -1.97 17.25
C GLY A 41 -13.14 -2.32 15.89
N PRO A 42 -12.54 -3.25 15.14
CA PRO A 42 -13.07 -3.69 13.84
C PRO A 42 -14.49 -4.28 13.90
N GLU A 43 -14.94 -4.74 15.05
CA GLU A 43 -16.30 -5.24 15.28
C GLU A 43 -17.38 -4.18 15.05
N ALA A 44 -17.04 -2.89 15.10
CA ALA A 44 -17.96 -1.78 14.83
C ALA A 44 -18.18 -1.52 13.32
N LEU A 45 -17.42 -2.20 12.42
CA LEU A 45 -17.52 -1.99 10.98
C LEU A 45 -18.93 -2.12 10.41
N PRO A 46 -19.77 -3.12 10.79
CA PRO A 46 -21.12 -3.22 10.25
C PRO A 46 -21.97 -1.98 10.52
N GLU A 47 -21.91 -1.48 11.74
CA GLU A 47 -22.66 -0.26 12.14
C GLU A 47 -22.12 0.98 11.44
N LEU A 48 -20.81 1.15 11.37
CA LEU A 48 -20.15 2.28 10.72
C LEU A 48 -20.42 2.33 9.21
N LEU A 49 -20.46 1.19 8.54
CA LEU A 49 -20.81 1.09 7.12
C LEU A 49 -22.26 1.50 6.88
N VAL A 50 -23.21 0.99 7.70
CA VAL A 50 -24.61 1.40 7.62
C VAL A 50 -24.78 2.89 7.90
N ALA A 51 -24.07 3.44 8.89
CA ALA A 51 -24.10 4.86 9.18
C ALA A 51 -23.59 5.71 8.00
N ALA A 52 -22.47 5.30 7.38
CA ALA A 52 -21.91 5.97 6.21
C ALA A 52 -22.88 5.99 5.03
N GLU A 53 -23.55 4.87 4.74
CA GLU A 53 -24.58 4.78 3.71
C GLU A 53 -25.74 5.74 3.96
N ARG A 54 -26.29 5.71 5.19
CA ARG A 54 -27.41 6.58 5.59
C ARG A 54 -27.07 8.07 5.57
N MET A 55 -25.79 8.40 5.84
CA MET A 55 -25.28 9.78 5.75
C MET A 55 -24.86 10.19 4.33
N GLY A 56 -25.02 9.32 3.33
CA GLY A 56 -24.76 9.64 1.93
C GLY A 56 -23.26 9.69 1.57
N PHE A 57 -22.41 8.92 2.24
CA PHE A 57 -21.03 8.77 1.79
C PHE A 57 -20.99 8.10 0.43
N ALA A 58 -20.16 8.60 -0.49
CA ALA A 58 -19.91 7.96 -1.78
C ALA A 58 -18.92 6.78 -1.64
N GLY A 59 -18.14 6.75 -0.56
CA GLY A 59 -17.23 5.67 -0.26
C GLY A 59 -16.29 5.96 0.90
N LEU A 60 -15.53 4.93 1.27
CA LEU A 60 -14.65 4.93 2.42
C LEU A 60 -13.30 4.30 2.05
N ASN A 61 -12.20 4.96 2.39
CA ASN A 61 -10.95 4.27 2.52
C ASN A 61 -10.92 3.50 3.84
N VAL A 62 -10.22 2.38 3.85
CA VAL A 62 -10.09 1.48 5.00
C VAL A 62 -8.63 1.17 5.25
N THR A 63 -8.17 1.35 6.48
CA THR A 63 -6.79 1.06 6.87
C THR A 63 -6.71 0.14 8.09
N HIS A 64 -5.51 -0.04 8.64
CA HIS A 64 -5.29 -0.88 9.82
C HIS A 64 -6.22 -0.47 10.98
N PRO A 65 -6.84 -1.43 11.68
CA PRO A 65 -6.77 -2.89 11.54
C PRO A 65 -7.89 -3.49 10.65
N CYS A 66 -8.65 -2.68 9.91
CA CYS A 66 -9.93 -3.04 9.32
C CYS A 66 -9.87 -3.69 7.93
N LYS A 67 -8.73 -3.65 7.21
CA LYS A 67 -8.65 -4.05 5.79
C LYS A 67 -9.11 -5.48 5.48
N GLN A 68 -8.88 -6.43 6.40
CA GLN A 68 -9.36 -7.81 6.25
C GLN A 68 -10.76 -7.99 6.81
N ALA A 69 -11.04 -7.38 7.97
CA ALA A 69 -12.32 -7.53 8.63
C ALA A 69 -13.49 -6.97 7.79
N VAL A 70 -13.26 -5.88 7.05
CA VAL A 70 -14.32 -5.24 6.23
C VAL A 70 -14.82 -6.16 5.11
N VAL A 71 -14.02 -7.09 4.62
CA VAL A 71 -14.36 -8.00 3.50
C VAL A 71 -15.67 -8.75 3.74
N ALA A 72 -15.91 -9.22 4.98
CA ALA A 72 -17.12 -9.95 5.33
C ALA A 72 -18.42 -9.12 5.29
N HIS A 73 -18.30 -7.79 5.12
CA HIS A 73 -19.42 -6.84 5.15
C HIS A 73 -19.67 -6.17 3.79
N LEU A 74 -19.07 -6.72 2.72
CA LEU A 74 -19.18 -6.18 1.38
C LEU A 74 -19.99 -7.10 0.47
N ASP A 75 -20.71 -6.50 -0.49
CA ASP A 75 -21.56 -7.23 -1.42
C ASP A 75 -20.78 -7.77 -2.63
N GLU A 76 -19.69 -7.09 -2.98
CA GLU A 76 -18.84 -7.43 -4.13
C GLU A 76 -17.38 -7.08 -3.85
N LEU A 77 -16.48 -7.88 -4.39
CA LEU A 77 -15.04 -7.64 -4.35
C LEU A 77 -14.48 -7.57 -5.76
N ALA A 78 -13.67 -6.55 -6.01
CA ALA A 78 -12.87 -6.49 -7.22
C ALA A 78 -11.80 -7.61 -7.25
N PRO A 79 -11.34 -8.04 -8.43
CA PRO A 79 -10.40 -9.17 -8.55
C PRO A 79 -9.15 -9.04 -7.69
N GLU A 80 -8.57 -7.86 -7.62
CA GLU A 80 -7.40 -7.57 -6.79
C GLU A 80 -7.70 -7.69 -5.29
N ALA A 81 -8.90 -7.30 -4.85
CA ALA A 81 -9.31 -7.43 -3.46
C ALA A 81 -9.53 -8.90 -3.07
N VAL A 82 -10.05 -9.72 -3.99
CA VAL A 82 -10.17 -11.18 -3.82
C VAL A 82 -8.78 -11.81 -3.68
N ALA A 83 -7.86 -11.51 -4.60
CA ALA A 83 -6.51 -12.05 -4.59
C ALA A 83 -5.75 -11.71 -3.30
N LEU A 84 -5.92 -10.49 -2.80
CA LEU A 84 -5.26 -10.00 -1.58
C LEU A 84 -5.97 -10.41 -0.29
N GLY A 85 -7.26 -10.76 -0.34
CA GLY A 85 -8.07 -11.00 0.84
C GLY A 85 -8.17 -9.77 1.76
N ALA A 86 -8.03 -8.57 1.19
CA ALA A 86 -8.02 -7.32 1.92
C ALA A 86 -8.53 -6.17 1.05
N VAL A 87 -9.27 -5.26 1.66
CA VAL A 87 -9.85 -4.07 1.02
C VAL A 87 -9.32 -2.82 1.70
N ASN A 88 -8.89 -1.84 0.93
CA ASN A 88 -8.52 -0.51 1.41
C ASN A 88 -9.46 0.60 0.89
N THR A 89 -10.39 0.27 0.00
CA THR A 89 -11.32 1.23 -0.61
C THR A 89 -12.68 0.56 -0.80
N VAL A 90 -13.73 1.12 -0.20
CA VAL A 90 -15.11 0.67 -0.33
C VAL A 90 -15.91 1.73 -1.07
N VAL A 91 -16.43 1.40 -2.23
CA VAL A 91 -17.36 2.27 -2.98
C VAL A 91 -18.78 1.97 -2.55
N LEU A 92 -19.52 3.01 -2.18
CA LEU A 92 -20.93 2.93 -1.80
C LEU A 92 -21.77 3.47 -2.96
N ARG A 93 -22.43 2.60 -3.69
CA ARG A 93 -23.19 2.99 -4.89
C ARG A 93 -24.40 2.10 -5.06
N GLU A 94 -25.56 2.70 -5.33
CA GLU A 94 -26.82 1.98 -5.62
C GLU A 94 -27.20 0.94 -4.55
N GLY A 95 -26.95 1.28 -3.27
CA GLY A 95 -27.21 0.38 -2.15
C GLY A 95 -26.25 -0.82 -2.05
N ARG A 96 -25.14 -0.83 -2.78
CA ARG A 96 -24.10 -1.87 -2.76
C ARG A 96 -22.78 -1.36 -2.20
N ARG A 97 -22.06 -2.25 -1.54
CA ARG A 97 -20.73 -2.05 -1.00
C ARG A 97 -19.73 -2.81 -1.85
N ILE A 98 -18.95 -2.12 -2.66
CA ILE A 98 -17.98 -2.73 -3.57
C ILE A 98 -16.57 -2.49 -3.03
N GLY A 99 -15.85 -3.58 -2.74
CA GLY A 99 -14.51 -3.54 -2.17
C GLY A 99 -13.41 -3.59 -3.21
N HIS A 100 -12.44 -2.69 -3.09
CA HIS A 100 -11.25 -2.60 -3.92
C HIS A 100 -9.98 -2.60 -3.07
N ASN A 101 -8.85 -2.94 -3.71
CA ASN A 101 -7.53 -2.73 -3.11
C ASN A 101 -6.66 -1.89 -4.04
N THR A 102 -6.54 -0.60 -3.72
CA THR A 102 -5.77 0.35 -4.52
C THR A 102 -4.29 0.38 -4.17
N ASP A 103 -3.84 -0.31 -3.11
CA ASP A 103 -2.44 -0.33 -2.67
C ASP A 103 -1.55 -1.01 -3.72
N ALA A 104 -1.99 -2.14 -4.29
CA ALA A 104 -1.24 -2.86 -5.31
C ALA A 104 -1.05 -2.00 -6.57
N TRP A 105 -2.12 -1.37 -7.05
CA TRP A 105 -2.05 -0.45 -8.18
C TRP A 105 -1.15 0.75 -7.86
N GLY A 106 -1.25 1.29 -6.64
CA GLY A 106 -0.43 2.41 -6.18
C GLY A 106 1.07 2.09 -6.20
N PHE A 107 1.47 0.93 -5.69
CA PHE A 107 2.87 0.49 -5.73
C PHE A 107 3.35 0.23 -7.17
N ARG A 108 2.53 -0.43 -8.00
CA ARG A 108 2.84 -0.67 -9.42
C ARG A 108 3.16 0.64 -10.16
N GLU A 109 2.28 1.64 -10.07
CA GLU A 109 2.48 2.94 -10.72
C GLU A 109 3.71 3.67 -10.18
N ALA A 110 3.93 3.62 -8.87
CA ALA A 110 5.11 4.21 -8.25
C ALA A 110 6.41 3.58 -8.76
N LEU A 111 6.46 2.25 -8.85
CA LEU A 111 7.65 1.52 -9.31
C LEU A 111 7.95 1.81 -10.78
N VAL A 112 6.96 1.71 -11.64
CA VAL A 112 7.13 1.93 -13.10
C VAL A 112 7.61 3.37 -13.40
N ARG A 113 7.05 4.36 -12.70
CA ARG A 113 7.38 5.77 -12.92
C ARG A 113 8.66 6.21 -12.21
N GLY A 114 8.88 5.70 -10.98
CA GLY A 114 10.01 6.11 -10.13
C GLY A 114 11.32 5.40 -10.46
N LEU A 115 11.24 4.15 -10.94
CA LEU A 115 12.39 3.34 -11.32
C LEU A 115 12.25 2.78 -12.74
N PRO A 116 12.13 3.63 -13.77
CA PRO A 116 11.97 3.17 -15.15
C PRO A 116 13.12 2.25 -15.57
N GLY A 117 12.77 1.10 -16.17
CA GLY A 117 13.73 0.09 -16.61
C GLY A 117 14.41 -0.67 -15.47
N ALA A 118 13.88 -0.64 -14.24
CA ALA A 118 14.34 -1.52 -13.16
C ALA A 118 14.17 -2.99 -13.56
N SER A 119 15.23 -3.80 -13.41
CA SER A 119 15.12 -5.23 -13.67
C SER A 119 14.21 -5.88 -12.63
N LEU A 120 13.25 -6.65 -13.10
CA LEU A 120 12.34 -7.46 -12.29
C LEU A 120 12.67 -8.96 -12.39
N GLU A 121 13.89 -9.33 -12.84
CA GLU A 121 14.29 -10.71 -13.00
C GLU A 121 14.21 -11.48 -11.67
N ARG A 122 14.75 -10.88 -10.60
CA ARG A 122 14.69 -11.44 -9.24
C ARG A 122 14.56 -10.33 -8.20
N VAL A 123 13.46 -10.34 -7.45
CA VAL A 123 13.17 -9.33 -6.44
C VAL A 123 13.02 -9.96 -5.06
N VAL A 124 13.68 -9.40 -4.07
CA VAL A 124 13.52 -9.78 -2.67
C VAL A 124 12.56 -8.79 -2.01
N GLN A 125 11.55 -9.31 -1.32
CA GLN A 125 10.61 -8.51 -0.54
C GLN A 125 10.71 -8.86 0.95
N LEU A 126 10.89 -7.85 1.76
CA LEU A 126 10.83 -7.94 3.22
C LEU A 126 9.43 -7.59 3.69
N GLY A 127 8.82 -8.48 4.47
CA GLY A 127 7.48 -8.32 5.03
C GLY A 127 6.39 -8.94 4.17
N ALA A 128 5.56 -9.77 4.83
CA ALA A 128 4.42 -10.49 4.23
C ALA A 128 3.09 -10.10 4.91
N GLY A 129 3.01 -8.90 5.49
CA GLY A 129 1.78 -8.32 6.04
C GLY A 129 0.83 -7.82 4.96
N GLY A 130 -0.21 -7.06 5.34
CA GLY A 130 -1.22 -6.55 4.40
C GLY A 130 -0.66 -5.68 3.28
N ALA A 131 0.27 -4.76 3.59
CA ALA A 131 0.94 -3.95 2.58
C ALA A 131 1.92 -4.78 1.74
N GLY A 132 2.64 -5.74 2.36
CA GLY A 132 3.51 -6.67 1.66
C GLY A 132 2.74 -7.56 0.67
N ALA A 133 1.51 -7.95 0.99
CA ALA A 133 0.66 -8.67 0.06
C ALA A 133 0.33 -7.85 -1.19
N ALA A 134 0.01 -6.56 -1.02
CA ALA A 134 -0.25 -5.66 -2.13
C ALA A 134 1.00 -5.44 -3.01
N VAL A 135 2.17 -5.29 -2.39
CA VAL A 135 3.46 -5.19 -3.09
C VAL A 135 3.76 -6.45 -3.89
N ALA A 136 3.62 -7.63 -3.27
CA ALA A 136 3.87 -8.91 -3.93
C ALA A 136 2.93 -9.12 -5.13
N HIS A 137 1.64 -8.79 -4.98
CA HIS A 137 0.68 -8.83 -6.08
C HIS A 137 1.08 -7.89 -7.21
N ALA A 138 1.45 -6.66 -6.91
CA ALA A 138 1.89 -5.68 -7.91
C ALA A 138 3.15 -6.13 -8.68
N LEU A 139 4.09 -6.79 -8.00
CA LEU A 139 5.28 -7.35 -8.65
C LEU A 139 4.93 -8.51 -9.56
N LEU A 140 3.96 -9.36 -9.19
CA LEU A 140 3.44 -10.41 -10.07
C LEU A 140 2.74 -9.86 -11.30
N ASP A 141 1.94 -8.80 -11.15
CA ASP A 141 1.27 -8.08 -12.25
C ASP A 141 2.27 -7.38 -13.20
N LEU A 142 3.46 -7.07 -12.71
CA LEU A 142 4.58 -6.54 -13.49
C LEU A 142 5.46 -7.64 -14.10
N ASP A 143 5.01 -8.90 -14.07
CA ASP A 143 5.73 -10.05 -14.59
C ASP A 143 7.13 -10.25 -14.00
N VAL A 144 7.26 -10.05 -12.66
CA VAL A 144 8.49 -10.40 -11.94
C VAL A 144 8.91 -11.85 -12.28
N GLY A 145 10.17 -12.06 -12.61
CA GLY A 145 10.68 -13.39 -12.94
C GLY A 145 10.64 -14.30 -11.71
N GLU A 146 11.25 -13.86 -10.61
CA GLU A 146 11.23 -14.56 -9.33
C GLU A 146 11.05 -13.57 -8.18
N LEU A 147 10.08 -13.81 -7.31
CA LEU A 147 9.80 -13.03 -6.11
C LEU A 147 10.14 -13.86 -4.87
N LEU A 148 11.13 -13.41 -4.11
CA LEU A 148 11.60 -14.05 -2.89
C LEU A 148 11.06 -13.30 -1.68
N LEU A 149 10.10 -13.92 -0.97
CA LEU A 149 9.51 -13.36 0.25
C LEU A 149 10.35 -13.70 1.47
N HIS A 150 10.61 -12.70 2.31
CA HIS A 150 11.21 -12.87 3.61
C HIS A 150 10.37 -12.16 4.67
N ASP A 151 10.01 -12.86 5.75
CA ASP A 151 9.36 -12.29 6.92
C ASP A 151 9.97 -12.90 8.18
N VAL A 152 10.10 -12.12 9.25
CA VAL A 152 10.60 -12.61 10.53
C VAL A 152 9.71 -13.71 11.11
N VAL A 153 8.43 -13.72 10.73
CA VAL A 153 7.49 -14.81 10.96
C VAL A 153 7.31 -15.59 9.68
N ARG A 154 8.12 -16.64 9.50
CA ARG A 154 8.18 -17.43 8.26
C ARG A 154 6.81 -17.88 7.74
N ASP A 155 5.94 -18.31 8.64
CA ASP A 155 4.59 -18.78 8.29
C ASP A 155 3.77 -17.71 7.53
N ARG A 156 4.01 -16.42 7.79
CA ARG A 156 3.37 -15.32 7.04
C ARG A 156 3.82 -15.29 5.59
N ALA A 157 5.12 -15.47 5.35
CA ALA A 157 5.67 -15.51 3.99
C ALA A 157 5.14 -16.75 3.25
N GLU A 158 5.08 -17.91 3.90
CA GLU A 158 4.55 -19.16 3.34
C GLU A 158 3.05 -19.03 3.00
N ALA A 159 2.25 -18.47 3.91
CA ALA A 159 0.83 -18.24 3.69
C ALA A 159 0.58 -17.27 2.54
N LEU A 160 1.38 -16.20 2.44
CA LEU A 160 1.29 -15.25 1.34
C LEU A 160 1.69 -15.89 -0.01
N ALA A 161 2.79 -16.63 -0.03
CA ALA A 161 3.24 -17.34 -1.23
C ALA A 161 2.19 -18.34 -1.72
N ALA A 162 1.63 -19.16 -0.82
CA ALA A 162 0.59 -20.12 -1.15
C ALA A 162 -0.67 -19.44 -1.73
N ARG A 163 -1.10 -18.33 -1.12
CA ARG A 163 -2.27 -17.58 -1.61
C ARG A 163 -2.03 -16.99 -2.99
N LEU A 164 -0.91 -16.34 -3.23
CA LEU A 164 -0.61 -15.70 -4.50
C LEU A 164 -0.27 -16.70 -5.62
N ALA A 165 0.19 -17.90 -5.27
CA ALA A 165 0.40 -18.97 -6.25
C ALA A 165 -0.90 -19.35 -6.99
N THR A 166 -2.05 -19.26 -6.32
CA THR A 166 -3.36 -19.53 -6.94
C THR A 166 -3.88 -18.39 -7.83
N HIS A 167 -3.19 -17.22 -7.80
CA HIS A 167 -3.54 -16.01 -8.56
C HIS A 167 -2.43 -15.60 -9.56
N GLY A 168 -1.84 -16.57 -10.25
CA GLY A 168 -0.83 -16.31 -11.28
C GLY A 168 0.62 -16.29 -10.80
N GLY A 169 0.87 -16.47 -9.49
CA GLY A 169 2.22 -16.50 -8.91
C GLY A 169 2.90 -17.89 -8.90
N ALA A 170 2.24 -18.92 -9.43
CA ALA A 170 2.77 -20.30 -9.39
C ALA A 170 4.15 -20.39 -10.03
N GLY A 171 5.13 -20.92 -9.29
CA GLY A 171 6.51 -21.08 -9.73
C GLY A 171 7.36 -19.81 -9.72
N ARG A 172 6.75 -18.63 -9.52
CA ARG A 172 7.47 -17.36 -9.50
C ARG A 172 7.65 -16.78 -8.07
N ILE A 173 6.83 -17.21 -7.12
CA ILE A 173 6.90 -16.73 -5.75
C ILE A 173 7.42 -17.81 -4.82
N LEU A 174 8.47 -17.49 -4.09
CA LEU A 174 9.20 -18.41 -3.21
C LEU A 174 9.42 -17.75 -1.84
N VAL A 175 9.62 -18.56 -0.81
CA VAL A 175 10.04 -18.07 0.50
C VAL A 175 11.56 -18.19 0.62
N ALA A 176 12.24 -17.07 0.89
CA ALA A 176 13.67 -17.03 1.10
C ALA A 176 14.06 -17.64 2.45
N PRO A 177 14.77 -18.77 2.50
CA PRO A 177 15.21 -19.36 3.76
C PRO A 177 16.37 -18.58 4.40
N ASP A 178 17.16 -17.90 3.56
CA ASP A 178 18.32 -17.11 3.94
C ASP A 178 18.31 -15.80 3.15
N LEU A 179 18.22 -14.68 3.85
CA LEU A 179 18.13 -13.36 3.25
C LEU A 179 19.44 -12.97 2.53
N GLY A 180 20.60 -13.31 3.10
CA GLY A 180 21.90 -13.00 2.50
C GLY A 180 22.04 -13.64 1.13
N ARG A 181 21.79 -14.96 1.05
CA ARG A 181 21.83 -15.69 -0.22
C ARG A 181 20.79 -15.19 -1.23
N ALA A 182 19.59 -14.85 -0.76
CA ALA A 182 18.55 -14.31 -1.63
C ALA A 182 19.00 -12.99 -2.29
N LEU A 183 19.70 -12.13 -1.53
CA LEU A 183 20.19 -10.84 -2.02
C LEU A 183 21.42 -10.94 -2.91
N GLU A 184 22.25 -12.00 -2.83
CA GLU A 184 23.45 -12.15 -3.67
C GLU A 184 23.16 -12.04 -5.17
N THR A 185 21.99 -12.47 -5.61
CA THR A 185 21.60 -12.51 -7.03
C THR A 185 20.36 -11.67 -7.33
N ALA A 186 19.83 -10.94 -6.35
CA ALA A 186 18.66 -10.08 -6.55
C ALA A 186 19.00 -8.88 -7.42
N SER A 187 18.07 -8.46 -8.27
CA SER A 187 18.09 -7.21 -9.00
C SER A 187 17.40 -6.08 -8.22
N GLY A 188 16.52 -6.42 -7.29
CA GLY A 188 15.78 -5.46 -6.50
C GLY A 188 15.43 -5.92 -5.09
N LEU A 189 15.26 -4.94 -4.20
CA LEU A 189 14.83 -5.11 -2.81
C LEU A 189 13.64 -4.20 -2.54
N VAL A 190 12.59 -4.76 -1.93
CA VAL A 190 11.45 -3.97 -1.44
C VAL A 190 11.29 -4.17 0.06
N ASN A 191 11.33 -3.08 0.84
CA ASN A 191 10.91 -3.09 2.23
C ASN A 191 9.40 -2.83 2.33
N ALA A 192 8.66 -3.83 2.76
CA ALA A 192 7.23 -3.76 3.09
C ALA A 192 6.98 -4.09 4.58
N THR A 193 8.00 -3.90 5.42
CA THR A 193 7.91 -4.01 6.87
C THR A 193 7.65 -2.64 7.50
N PRO A 194 7.25 -2.55 8.78
CA PRO A 194 7.18 -1.28 9.49
C PRO A 194 8.54 -0.68 9.88
N VAL A 195 9.65 -1.43 9.71
CA VAL A 195 11.00 -0.94 10.05
C VAL A 195 11.39 0.20 9.12
N GLY A 196 11.81 1.31 9.70
CA GLY A 196 12.05 2.57 9.02
C GLY A 196 11.00 3.64 9.34
N MET A 197 9.81 3.25 9.85
CA MET A 197 8.82 4.20 10.39
C MET A 197 9.37 4.92 11.63
N ALA A 198 8.86 6.12 11.92
CA ALA A 198 9.24 6.87 13.12
C ALA A 198 9.05 6.06 14.42
N ALA A 199 8.02 5.20 14.49
CA ALA A 199 7.78 4.32 15.63
C ALA A 199 8.68 3.07 15.65
N TYR A 200 9.28 2.69 14.53
CA TYR A 200 10.14 1.51 14.37
C TYR A 200 11.40 1.88 13.58
N PRO A 201 12.26 2.75 14.11
CA PRO A 201 13.45 3.23 13.41
C PRO A 201 14.48 2.11 13.17
N GLY A 202 15.38 2.34 12.21
CA GLY A 202 16.49 1.45 11.90
C GLY A 202 16.42 0.82 10.51
N LEU A 203 17.31 -0.15 10.27
CA LEU A 203 17.44 -0.90 9.02
C LEU A 203 16.68 -2.23 9.12
N PRO A 204 15.90 -2.61 8.11
CA PRO A 204 15.21 -3.91 8.09
C PRO A 204 16.16 -5.10 7.78
N LEU A 205 17.41 -4.80 7.41
CA LEU A 205 18.46 -5.79 7.09
C LEU A 205 19.84 -5.20 7.37
N PRO A 206 20.90 -6.05 7.53
CA PRO A 206 22.27 -5.56 7.63
C PRO A 206 22.70 -4.77 6.40
N ALA A 207 23.27 -3.59 6.58
CA ALA A 207 23.73 -2.72 5.47
C ALA A 207 24.72 -3.41 4.52
N ALA A 208 25.53 -4.34 5.01
CA ALA A 208 26.50 -5.12 4.22
C ALA A 208 25.86 -6.00 3.13
N LEU A 209 24.54 -6.22 3.17
CA LEU A 209 23.81 -6.96 2.15
C LEU A 209 23.35 -6.09 0.97
N LEU A 210 23.47 -4.75 1.09
CA LEU A 210 23.15 -3.83 0.00
C LEU A 210 24.32 -3.76 -0.99
N ARG A 211 24.00 -3.69 -2.28
CA ARG A 211 24.99 -3.59 -3.38
C ARG A 211 24.59 -2.44 -4.32
N PRO A 212 25.53 -1.77 -4.99
CA PRO A 212 25.25 -0.62 -5.87
C PRO A 212 24.34 -0.93 -7.06
N ASP A 213 24.32 -2.19 -7.50
CA ASP A 213 23.53 -2.68 -8.63
C ASP A 213 22.09 -3.05 -8.26
N LEU A 214 21.75 -3.08 -6.97
CA LEU A 214 20.36 -3.21 -6.51
C LEU A 214 19.57 -1.92 -6.73
N TRP A 215 18.31 -2.03 -7.15
CA TRP A 215 17.36 -0.99 -6.84
C TRP A 215 16.67 -1.32 -5.50
N VAL A 216 16.36 -0.28 -4.74
CA VAL A 216 15.78 -0.42 -3.39
C VAL A 216 14.53 0.43 -3.29
N ALA A 217 13.40 -0.20 -3.01
CA ALA A 217 12.14 0.46 -2.72
C ALA A 217 11.77 0.31 -1.24
N ASP A 218 11.22 1.36 -0.65
CA ASP A 218 10.67 1.34 0.69
C ASP A 218 9.25 1.89 0.66
N ILE A 219 8.27 1.13 1.16
CA ILE A 219 6.88 1.60 1.20
C ILE A 219 6.58 2.48 2.42
N VAL A 220 7.51 2.61 3.33
CA VAL A 220 7.40 3.59 4.43
C VAL A 220 7.38 4.99 3.83
N TYR A 221 6.36 5.79 4.19
CA TYR A 221 6.18 7.16 3.71
C TYR A 221 6.26 8.21 4.84
N PHE A 222 6.51 7.77 6.07
CA PHE A 222 6.76 8.66 7.21
C PHE A 222 7.76 8.02 8.18
N PRO A 223 9.03 8.55 8.21
CA PRO A 223 9.58 9.59 7.33
C PRO A 223 9.71 9.11 5.87
N LEU A 224 9.80 10.05 4.91
CA LEU A 224 10.04 9.70 3.49
C LEU A 224 11.47 9.20 3.29
N GLU A 225 12.44 9.81 3.96
CA GLU A 225 13.82 9.35 3.93
C GLU A 225 14.09 8.42 5.11
N THR A 226 13.88 7.13 4.88
CA THR A 226 14.21 6.08 5.86
C THR A 226 15.72 5.84 5.92
N GLU A 227 16.17 5.20 6.99
CA GLU A 227 17.58 4.79 7.10
C GLU A 227 17.99 3.84 5.97
N LEU A 228 17.09 2.96 5.53
CA LEU A 228 17.30 2.08 4.39
C LEU A 228 17.59 2.88 3.12
N LEU A 229 16.74 3.83 2.77
CA LEU A 229 16.89 4.62 1.54
C LEU A 229 18.15 5.49 1.58
N ARG A 230 18.45 6.11 2.72
CA ARG A 230 19.67 6.89 2.91
C ARG A 230 20.92 6.03 2.72
N THR A 231 20.95 4.84 3.34
CA THR A 231 22.07 3.89 3.23
C THR A 231 22.22 3.38 1.81
N ALA A 232 21.13 2.99 1.15
CA ALA A 232 21.12 2.52 -0.23
C ALA A 232 21.66 3.60 -1.19
N ARG A 233 21.23 4.85 -1.07
CA ARG A 233 21.75 5.97 -1.87
C ARG A 233 23.23 6.21 -1.67
N ALA A 234 23.72 6.13 -0.42
CA ALA A 234 25.14 6.30 -0.12
C ALA A 234 26.02 5.21 -0.78
N ILE A 235 25.48 4.02 -0.99
CA ILE A 235 26.14 2.90 -1.70
C ILE A 235 26.04 3.05 -3.22
N GLY A 236 25.12 3.85 -3.75
CA GLY A 236 24.90 4.07 -5.17
C GLY A 236 23.70 3.32 -5.77
N CYS A 237 22.84 2.76 -4.93
CA CYS A 237 21.59 2.13 -5.38
C CYS A 237 20.62 3.16 -5.98
N ARG A 238 19.85 2.74 -6.99
CA ARG A 238 18.63 3.47 -7.37
C ARG A 238 17.57 3.25 -6.30
N THR A 239 16.84 4.29 -5.90
CA THR A 239 15.90 4.17 -4.78
C THR A 239 14.51 4.71 -5.10
N LEU A 240 13.48 4.12 -4.49
CA LEU A 240 12.11 4.57 -4.53
C LEU A 240 11.56 4.67 -3.10
N ASP A 241 10.99 5.82 -2.74
CA ASP A 241 10.33 6.03 -1.45
C ASP A 241 8.84 5.67 -1.48
N GLY A 242 8.21 5.66 -0.30
CA GLY A 242 6.81 5.28 -0.13
C GLY A 242 5.79 6.35 -0.56
N ALA A 243 6.22 7.58 -0.88
CA ALA A 243 5.31 8.65 -1.27
C ALA A 243 4.53 8.28 -2.54
N GLY A 244 5.21 7.67 -3.52
CA GLY A 244 4.57 7.26 -4.77
C GLY A 244 3.39 6.32 -4.52
N MET A 245 3.58 5.27 -3.74
CA MET A 245 2.50 4.32 -3.41
C MET A 245 1.36 5.03 -2.67
N ALA A 246 1.67 5.88 -1.69
CA ALA A 246 0.67 6.63 -0.91
C ALA A 246 -0.16 7.57 -1.78
N VAL A 247 0.45 8.21 -2.77
CA VAL A 247 -0.25 9.10 -3.71
C VAL A 247 -1.06 8.31 -4.73
N PHE A 248 -0.47 7.33 -5.41
CA PHE A 248 -1.17 6.63 -6.48
C PHE A 248 -2.34 5.79 -5.97
N GLN A 249 -2.26 5.17 -4.77
CA GLN A 249 -3.44 4.52 -4.18
C GLN A 249 -4.59 5.51 -3.96
N ALA A 250 -4.29 6.77 -3.57
CA ALA A 250 -5.30 7.80 -3.39
C ALA A 250 -5.85 8.31 -4.74
N VAL A 251 -5.02 8.42 -5.79
CA VAL A 251 -5.42 8.70 -7.17
C VAL A 251 -6.47 7.68 -7.62
N ARG A 252 -6.19 6.39 -7.44
CA ARG A 252 -7.13 5.33 -7.85
C ARG A 252 -8.40 5.34 -7.01
N ALA A 253 -8.30 5.54 -5.69
CA ALA A 253 -9.46 5.65 -4.82
C ALA A 253 -10.35 6.84 -5.20
N PHE A 254 -9.76 8.01 -5.50
CA PHE A 254 -10.48 9.18 -5.98
C PHE A 254 -11.28 8.89 -7.25
N GLU A 255 -10.65 8.25 -8.23
CA GLU A 255 -11.32 7.85 -9.48
C GLU A 255 -12.51 6.93 -9.23
N LEU A 256 -12.33 5.90 -8.36
CA LEU A 256 -13.39 4.97 -7.99
C LEU A 256 -14.58 5.67 -7.30
N PHE A 257 -14.30 6.61 -6.40
CA PHE A 257 -15.34 7.34 -5.68
C PHE A 257 -16.11 8.33 -6.55
N THR A 258 -15.42 9.03 -7.45
CA THR A 258 -15.98 10.19 -8.14
C THR A 258 -16.31 9.92 -9.62
N GLY A 259 -15.72 8.89 -10.21
CA GLY A 259 -15.77 8.64 -11.65
C GLY A 259 -15.00 9.70 -12.47
N ARG A 260 -14.20 10.55 -11.82
CA ARG A 260 -13.36 11.58 -12.46
C ARG A 260 -11.90 11.16 -12.42
N THR A 261 -11.17 11.40 -13.48
CA THR A 261 -9.73 11.17 -13.53
C THR A 261 -9.00 12.31 -12.81
N PRO A 262 -8.31 12.05 -11.68
CA PRO A 262 -7.55 13.07 -10.98
C PRO A 262 -6.20 13.32 -11.64
N ASP A 263 -5.59 14.48 -11.35
CA ASP A 263 -4.22 14.79 -11.74
C ASP A 263 -3.24 14.25 -10.68
N ALA A 264 -2.57 13.16 -11.00
CA ALA A 264 -1.64 12.47 -10.09
C ALA A 264 -0.48 13.38 -9.63
N GLU A 265 0.04 14.25 -10.52
CA GLU A 265 1.10 15.18 -10.15
C GLU A 265 0.61 16.29 -9.23
N ARG A 266 -0.63 16.76 -9.39
CA ARG A 266 -1.26 17.67 -8.44
C ARG A 266 -1.49 17.02 -7.08
N MET A 267 -1.99 15.80 -7.05
CA MET A 267 -2.17 15.04 -5.80
C MET A 267 -0.82 14.80 -5.10
N ARG A 268 0.26 14.52 -5.85
CA ARG A 268 1.61 14.42 -5.31
C ARG A 268 2.07 15.73 -4.65
N ARG A 269 1.90 16.86 -5.33
CA ARG A 269 2.21 18.19 -4.75
C ARG A 269 1.39 18.49 -3.49
N HIS A 270 0.13 18.05 -3.44
CA HIS A 270 -0.69 18.18 -2.23
C HIS A 270 -0.13 17.34 -1.09
N PHE A 271 0.22 16.08 -1.37
CA PHE A 271 0.82 15.18 -0.38
C PHE A 271 2.11 15.75 0.22
N GLU A 272 3.00 16.30 -0.60
CA GLU A 272 4.26 16.92 -0.17
C GLU A 272 4.00 18.15 0.71
N ARG A 273 3.09 19.03 0.31
CA ARG A 273 2.73 20.24 1.09
C ARG A 273 2.13 19.89 2.45
N LEU A 274 1.24 18.90 2.51
CA LEU A 274 0.62 18.45 3.75
C LEU A 274 1.61 17.76 4.71
N GLY A 275 2.81 17.46 4.28
CA GLY A 275 3.86 16.87 5.09
C GLY A 275 4.83 17.85 5.72
N ASN A 276 4.79 19.11 5.33
CA ASN A 276 5.69 20.17 5.76
C ASN A 276 5.03 21.17 6.75
N GLY A 277 3.83 20.82 7.25
CA GLY A 277 3.03 21.64 8.17
C GLY A 277 3.03 21.14 9.60
#